data_4a73a3f4fd4f357c6fdd40b6efb07bf8
#
_entry.id   4a73a3f4fd4f357c6fdd40b6efb07bf8
#
_cell.length_a   1.000
_cell.length_b   1.000
_cell.length_c   1.000
_cell.angle_alpha   90.00
_cell.angle_beta   90.00
_cell.angle_gamma   90.00
#
_symmetry.space_group_name_H-M   'P 1'
#
loop_
_entity.id
_entity.type
_entity.pdbx_description
1 polymer ?
#
loop_
_entity_poly.entity_id
_entity_poly.type
_entity_poly.pdbx_seq_one_letter_code
_entity_poly.pdbx_strand_id
1 'polypeptide(L)'
;MLDTKALSELIRNPGGTLAQQLGSLEPDAVCTSIVAACELRFGALRKGSAPLTQRVEQLLDALTVLPLDSPADEHYADIRTTLERNGTPIGSHDLFIAAHARSRGMTLLTRNLREFQRVPGLHVEDWPATST
;
A
#
# COMPACT_ATOMS: atom_id res chain seq x y z
N MET A 1 -2.32 -6.53 1.41
CA MET A 1 -2.20 -5.40 0.43
C MET A 1 -1.00 -4.54 0.82
N LEU A 2 -0.16 -4.22 -0.13
CA LEU A 2 1.00 -3.35 0.07
C LEU A 2 0.62 -1.91 -0.19
N ASP A 3 1.02 -0.98 0.68
CA ASP A 3 0.84 0.45 0.43
C ASP A 3 1.99 0.99 -0.45
N THR A 4 1.94 2.27 -0.78
CA THR A 4 2.95 2.91 -1.66
C THR A 4 4.35 2.82 -1.07
N LYS A 5 4.51 3.01 0.24
CA LYS A 5 5.82 2.94 0.89
C LYS A 5 6.39 1.55 0.88
N ALA A 6 5.53 0.52 1.02
CA ALA A 6 5.96 -0.87 0.91
C ALA A 6 6.47 -1.18 -0.51
N LEU A 7 5.76 -0.70 -1.54
CA LEU A 7 6.23 -0.86 -2.92
C LEU A 7 7.57 -0.17 -3.13
N SER A 8 7.73 1.04 -2.62
CA SER A 8 8.99 1.78 -2.72
C SER A 8 10.13 1.04 -2.03
N GLU A 9 9.85 0.42 -0.89
CA GLU A 9 10.85 -0.36 -0.16
C GLU A 9 11.33 -1.55 -0.99
N LEU A 10 10.43 -2.25 -1.67
CA LEU A 10 10.79 -3.37 -2.53
C LEU A 10 11.70 -2.95 -3.69
N ILE A 11 11.49 -1.74 -4.20
CA ILE A 11 12.35 -1.21 -5.28
C ILE A 11 13.71 -0.82 -4.76
N ARG A 12 13.80 -0.18 -3.59
CA ARG A 12 15.08 0.25 -2.99
C ARG A 12 15.89 -0.91 -2.45
N ASN A 13 15.22 -1.89 -1.86
CA ASN A 13 15.87 -3.02 -1.18
C ASN A 13 15.28 -4.34 -1.67
N PRO A 14 15.58 -4.75 -2.91
CA PRO A 14 15.01 -5.99 -3.47
C PRO A 14 15.45 -7.26 -2.75
N GLY A 15 16.55 -7.20 -1.98
CA GLY A 15 16.99 -8.30 -1.12
C GLY A 15 16.74 -8.07 0.37
N GLY A 16 15.93 -7.06 0.72
CA GLY A 16 15.70 -6.68 2.11
C GLY A 16 14.70 -7.57 2.83
N THR A 17 14.42 -7.22 4.10
CA THR A 17 13.54 -8.02 4.97
C THR A 17 12.11 -8.11 4.43
N LEU A 18 11.59 -7.03 3.85
CA LEU A 18 10.24 -7.06 3.28
C LEU A 18 10.18 -8.03 2.11
N ALA A 19 11.14 -7.96 1.19
CA ALA A 19 11.18 -8.87 0.04
C ALA A 19 11.30 -10.33 0.48
N GLN A 20 12.12 -10.61 1.50
CA GLN A 20 12.27 -11.95 2.07
C GLN A 20 10.97 -12.44 2.70
N GLN A 21 10.29 -11.59 3.46
CA GLN A 21 9.01 -11.92 4.09
C GLN A 21 7.95 -12.27 3.04
N LEU A 22 7.85 -11.45 1.99
CA LEU A 22 6.87 -11.68 0.91
C LEU A 22 7.22 -12.90 0.08
N GLY A 23 8.51 -13.18 -0.10
CA GLY A 23 8.97 -14.35 -0.84
C GLY A 23 8.58 -15.69 -0.21
N SER A 24 8.27 -15.70 1.09
CA SER A 24 7.81 -16.89 1.79
C SER A 24 6.30 -17.13 1.67
N LEU A 25 5.56 -16.16 1.10
CA LEU A 25 4.11 -16.26 0.92
C LEU A 25 3.77 -16.78 -0.46
N GLU A 26 2.57 -17.35 -0.59
CA GLU A 26 2.04 -17.71 -1.90
C GLU A 26 1.88 -16.44 -2.76
N PRO A 27 2.17 -16.50 -4.07
CA PRO A 27 2.06 -15.31 -4.92
C PRO A 27 0.69 -14.64 -4.87
N ASP A 28 -0.39 -15.43 -4.76
CA ASP A 28 -1.75 -14.90 -4.70
C ASP A 28 -2.09 -14.23 -3.37
N ALA A 29 -1.24 -14.40 -2.35
CA ALA A 29 -1.45 -13.78 -1.05
C ALA A 29 -0.99 -12.32 -1.01
N VAL A 30 -0.30 -11.85 -2.05
CA VAL A 30 0.29 -10.50 -2.07
C VAL A 30 -0.33 -9.69 -3.20
N CYS A 31 -0.83 -8.51 -2.86
CA CYS A 31 -1.43 -7.60 -3.83
C CYS A 31 -1.15 -6.15 -3.44
N THR A 32 -1.47 -5.25 -4.35
CA THR A 32 -1.48 -3.82 -4.06
C THR A 32 -2.71 -3.16 -4.67
N SER A 33 -2.95 -1.92 -4.28
CA SER A 33 -4.05 -1.12 -4.82
C SER A 33 -3.61 -0.40 -6.09
N ILE A 34 -4.54 -0.21 -7.02
CA ILE A 34 -4.32 0.65 -8.19
C ILE A 34 -3.94 2.08 -7.75
N VAL A 35 -4.41 2.53 -6.58
CA VAL A 35 -4.06 3.84 -6.02
C VAL A 35 -2.55 3.90 -5.70
N ALA A 36 -2.02 2.87 -5.05
CA ALA A 36 -0.58 2.80 -4.77
C ALA A 36 0.24 2.71 -6.06
N ALA A 37 -0.26 1.98 -7.05
CA ALA A 37 0.37 1.91 -8.36
C ALA A 37 0.44 3.28 -9.03
N CYS A 38 -0.64 4.09 -8.93
CA CYS A 38 -0.64 5.46 -9.44
C CYS A 38 0.46 6.31 -8.83
N GLU A 39 0.60 6.26 -7.51
CA GLU A 39 1.63 7.02 -6.81
C GLU A 39 3.03 6.59 -7.18
N LEU A 40 3.25 5.28 -7.27
CA LEU A 40 4.55 4.73 -7.62
C LEU A 40 4.96 5.11 -9.04
N ARG A 41 4.04 5.01 -10.00
CA ARG A 41 4.28 5.39 -11.40
C ARG A 41 4.56 6.88 -11.53
N PHE A 42 3.76 7.69 -10.85
CA PHE A 42 3.97 9.14 -10.85
C PHE A 42 5.34 9.52 -10.31
N GLY A 43 5.75 8.91 -9.19
CA GLY A 43 7.06 9.16 -8.58
C GLY A 43 8.21 8.85 -9.53
N ALA A 44 8.12 7.75 -10.28
CA ALA A 44 9.13 7.36 -11.26
C ALA A 44 9.20 8.32 -12.43
N LEU A 45 8.06 8.73 -12.97
CA LEU A 45 7.99 9.68 -14.09
C LEU A 45 8.51 11.05 -13.68
N ARG A 46 8.18 11.48 -12.47
CA ARG A 46 8.65 12.78 -11.95
C ARG A 46 10.17 12.85 -11.84
N LYS A 47 10.81 11.74 -11.47
CA LYS A 47 12.27 11.66 -11.41
C LYS A 47 12.92 11.60 -12.78
N GLY A 48 12.16 11.22 -13.81
CA GLY A 48 12.68 11.10 -15.17
C GLY A 48 13.74 10.02 -15.34
N SER A 49 13.76 9.03 -14.44
CA SER A 49 14.75 7.95 -14.48
C SER A 49 14.19 6.74 -15.23
N ALA A 50 14.77 6.43 -16.39
CA ALA A 50 14.37 5.26 -17.15
C ALA A 50 14.62 3.95 -16.40
N PRO A 51 15.77 3.75 -15.70
CA PRO A 51 15.96 2.55 -14.89
C PRO A 51 14.93 2.40 -13.78
N LEU A 52 14.55 3.48 -13.11
CA LEU A 52 13.53 3.44 -12.07
C LEU A 52 12.17 3.06 -12.63
N THR A 53 11.78 3.69 -13.75
CA THR A 53 10.52 3.38 -14.43
C THR A 53 10.46 1.90 -14.81
N GLN A 54 11.55 1.34 -15.30
CA GLN A 54 11.62 -0.07 -15.67
C GLN A 54 11.44 -0.98 -14.44
N ARG A 55 12.06 -0.64 -13.31
CA ARG A 55 11.89 -1.40 -12.07
C ARG A 55 10.46 -1.36 -11.55
N VAL A 56 9.82 -0.19 -11.66
CA VAL A 56 8.41 -0.04 -11.28
C VAL A 56 7.53 -0.95 -12.14
N GLU A 57 7.74 -0.97 -13.46
CA GLU A 57 6.98 -1.85 -14.35
C GLU A 57 7.18 -3.31 -13.99
N GLN A 58 8.41 -3.73 -13.74
CA GLN A 58 8.73 -5.10 -13.37
C GLN A 58 8.05 -5.51 -12.07
N LEU A 59 8.07 -4.62 -11.07
CA LEU A 59 7.42 -4.90 -9.78
C LEU A 59 5.92 -5.03 -9.94
N LEU A 60 5.28 -4.10 -10.63
CA LEU A 60 3.82 -4.11 -10.81
C LEU A 60 3.35 -5.29 -11.67
N ASP A 61 4.17 -5.74 -12.63
CA ASP A 61 3.88 -6.93 -13.42
C ASP A 61 3.95 -8.20 -12.57
N ALA A 62 4.78 -8.21 -11.54
CA ALA A 62 4.95 -9.36 -10.64
C ALA A 62 3.88 -9.44 -9.55
N LEU A 63 3.13 -8.36 -9.32
CA LEU A 63 2.11 -8.27 -8.29
C LEU A 63 0.71 -8.26 -8.91
N THR A 64 -0.27 -8.69 -8.10
CA THR A 64 -1.67 -8.45 -8.45
C THR A 64 -2.02 -7.01 -8.07
N VAL A 65 -2.37 -6.20 -9.04
CA VAL A 65 -2.82 -4.83 -8.83
C VAL A 65 -4.34 -4.84 -8.89
N LEU A 66 -5.00 -4.56 -7.76
CA LEU A 66 -6.45 -4.62 -7.66
C LEU A 66 -7.09 -3.29 -8.05
N PRO A 67 -8.17 -3.33 -8.84
CA PRO A 67 -8.91 -2.11 -9.15
C PRO A 67 -9.66 -1.61 -7.93
N LEU A 68 -9.81 -0.29 -7.82
CA LEU A 68 -10.59 0.34 -6.76
C LEU A 68 -12.05 0.40 -7.21
N ASP A 69 -12.88 -0.44 -6.63
CA ASP A 69 -14.29 -0.52 -7.02
C ASP A 69 -15.18 -0.73 -5.78
N SER A 70 -16.48 -0.83 -6.02
CA SER A 70 -17.47 -1.04 -4.96
C SER A 70 -17.15 -2.32 -4.18
N PRO A 71 -17.25 -2.34 -2.83
CA PRO A 71 -17.83 -1.31 -1.97
C PRO A 71 -16.81 -0.36 -1.32
N ALA A 72 -15.66 -0.14 -1.95
CA ALA A 72 -14.64 0.75 -1.41
C ALA A 72 -15.16 2.17 -1.15
N ASP A 73 -16.12 2.64 -1.96
CA ASP A 73 -16.73 3.96 -1.79
C ASP A 73 -17.46 4.08 -0.45
N GLU A 74 -18.18 3.05 -0.04
CA GLU A 74 -18.87 3.05 1.26
C GLU A 74 -17.86 3.07 2.41
N HIS A 75 -16.80 2.29 2.30
CA HIS A 75 -15.72 2.27 3.30
C HIS A 75 -15.00 3.60 3.36
N TYR A 76 -14.74 4.22 2.21
CA TYR A 76 -14.13 5.54 2.14
C TYR A 76 -14.93 6.58 2.90
N ALA A 77 -16.23 6.65 2.63
CA ALA A 77 -17.11 7.62 3.29
C ALA A 77 -17.15 7.41 4.80
N ASP A 78 -17.26 6.16 5.25
CA ASP A 78 -17.27 5.82 6.67
C ASP A 78 -15.96 6.19 7.37
N ILE A 79 -14.85 5.78 6.81
CA ILE A 79 -13.51 6.04 7.38
C ILE A 79 -13.25 7.54 7.46
N ARG A 80 -13.46 8.24 6.35
CA ARG A 80 -13.20 9.68 6.28
C ARG A 80 -14.05 10.45 7.30
N THR A 81 -15.33 10.13 7.38
CA THR A 81 -16.24 10.78 8.33
C THR A 81 -15.78 10.56 9.77
N THR A 82 -15.42 9.32 10.10
CA THR A 82 -14.95 8.96 11.44
C THR A 82 -13.68 9.70 11.81
N LEU A 83 -12.69 9.70 10.90
CA LEU A 83 -11.41 10.34 11.18
C LEU A 83 -11.52 11.87 11.29
N GLU A 84 -12.36 12.49 10.47
CA GLU A 84 -12.59 13.92 10.56
C GLU A 84 -13.31 14.29 11.86
N ARG A 85 -14.30 13.51 12.30
CA ARG A 85 -14.98 13.72 13.58
C ARG A 85 -14.02 13.60 14.77
N ASN A 86 -13.05 12.70 14.67
CA ASN A 86 -12.06 12.49 15.73
C ASN A 86 -10.90 13.48 15.68
N GLY A 87 -10.86 14.34 14.67
CA GLY A 87 -9.76 15.30 14.47
C GLY A 87 -8.44 14.61 14.08
N THR A 88 -8.50 13.42 13.49
CA THR A 88 -7.33 12.63 13.12
C THR A 88 -7.35 12.23 11.65
N PRO A 89 -7.45 13.20 10.72
CA PRO A 89 -7.46 12.86 9.29
C PRO A 89 -6.15 12.25 8.83
N ILE A 90 -6.22 11.50 7.74
CA ILE A 90 -5.03 10.93 7.08
C ILE A 90 -4.94 11.47 5.65
N GLY A 91 -3.79 11.27 5.01
CA GLY A 91 -3.59 11.73 3.63
C GLY A 91 -4.61 11.14 2.66
N SER A 92 -4.94 11.87 1.61
CA SER A 92 -6.00 11.49 0.67
C SER A 92 -5.74 10.15 -0.02
N HIS A 93 -4.50 9.91 -0.46
CA HIS A 93 -4.15 8.63 -1.11
C HIS A 93 -4.21 7.48 -0.11
N ASP A 94 -3.72 7.70 1.11
CA ASP A 94 -3.75 6.69 2.16
C ASP A 94 -5.19 6.37 2.56
N LEU A 95 -6.07 7.35 2.51
CA LEU A 95 -7.50 7.15 2.78
C LEU A 95 -8.12 6.19 1.76
N PHE A 96 -7.81 6.35 0.47
CA PHE A 96 -8.26 5.43 -0.57
C PHE A 96 -7.69 4.03 -0.38
N ILE A 97 -6.41 3.94 -0.05
CA ILE A 97 -5.74 2.65 0.17
C ILE A 97 -6.36 1.93 1.38
N ALA A 98 -6.62 2.65 2.48
CA ALA A 98 -7.26 2.10 3.66
C ALA A 98 -8.67 1.59 3.34
N ALA A 99 -9.46 2.38 2.62
CA ALA A 99 -10.80 1.98 2.20
C ALA A 99 -10.77 0.74 1.32
N HIS A 100 -9.83 0.68 0.40
CA HIS A 100 -9.64 -0.44 -0.50
C HIS A 100 -9.32 -1.73 0.27
N ALA A 101 -8.32 -1.68 1.16
CA ALA A 101 -7.93 -2.84 1.95
C ALA A 101 -9.08 -3.31 2.86
N ARG A 102 -9.73 -2.38 3.57
CA ARG A 102 -10.84 -2.73 4.47
C ARG A 102 -12.02 -3.32 3.71
N SER A 103 -12.34 -2.80 2.54
CA SER A 103 -13.45 -3.30 1.72
C SER A 103 -13.23 -4.73 1.24
N ARG A 104 -11.97 -5.14 1.12
CA ARG A 104 -11.57 -6.48 0.70
C ARG A 104 -11.26 -7.41 1.87
N GLY A 105 -11.34 -6.91 3.12
CA GLY A 105 -10.96 -7.69 4.29
C GLY A 105 -9.49 -8.07 4.32
N MET A 106 -8.64 -7.25 3.72
CA MET A 106 -7.20 -7.53 3.60
C MET A 106 -6.40 -6.81 4.68
N THR A 107 -5.33 -7.44 5.14
CA THR A 107 -4.33 -6.80 5.97
C THR A 107 -3.52 -5.84 5.11
N LEU A 108 -3.36 -4.61 5.58
CA LEU A 108 -2.51 -3.60 4.95
C LEU A 108 -1.11 -3.68 5.51
N LEU A 109 -0.13 -3.91 4.66
CA LEU A 109 1.27 -3.93 5.04
C LEU A 109 1.86 -2.55 4.78
N THR A 110 2.28 -1.88 5.86
CA THR A 110 2.72 -0.49 5.81
C THR A 110 3.78 -0.21 6.87
N ARG A 111 4.69 0.73 6.59
CA ARG A 111 5.60 1.29 7.58
C ARG A 111 4.95 2.44 8.37
N ASN A 112 3.82 2.95 7.90
CA ASN A 112 3.13 4.08 8.49
C ASN A 112 2.00 3.62 9.41
N LEU A 113 2.34 2.76 10.39
CA LEU A 113 1.37 2.20 11.33
C LEU A 113 0.59 3.26 12.08
N ARG A 114 1.29 4.31 12.53
CA ARG A 114 0.69 5.36 13.34
C ARG A 114 -0.52 6.00 12.65
N GLU A 115 -0.43 6.22 11.34
CA GLU A 115 -1.51 6.80 10.56
C GLU A 115 -2.64 5.79 10.32
N PHE A 116 -2.29 4.61 9.84
CA PHE A 116 -3.30 3.61 9.46
C PHE A 116 -3.99 2.94 10.66
N GLN A 117 -3.37 2.93 11.84
CA GLN A 117 -3.99 2.42 13.07
C GLN A 117 -5.19 3.27 13.50
N ARG A 118 -5.30 4.50 13.01
CA ARG A 118 -6.46 5.35 13.26
C ARG A 118 -7.73 4.85 12.60
N VAL A 119 -7.60 3.98 11.58
CA VAL A 119 -8.72 3.51 10.76
C VAL A 119 -9.43 2.35 11.46
N PRO A 120 -10.70 2.53 11.90
CA PRO A 120 -11.41 1.44 12.57
C PRO A 120 -11.63 0.25 11.63
N GLY A 121 -11.44 -0.95 12.15
CA GLY A 121 -11.71 -2.19 11.40
C GLY A 121 -10.69 -2.55 10.34
N LEU A 122 -9.62 -1.79 10.20
CA LEU A 122 -8.53 -2.11 9.29
C LEU A 122 -7.42 -2.86 10.03
N HIS A 123 -7.05 -4.02 9.52
CA HIS A 123 -5.89 -4.76 10.02
C HIS A 123 -4.63 -4.22 9.36
N VAL A 124 -3.66 -3.82 10.18
CA VAL A 124 -2.39 -3.26 9.68
C VAL A 124 -1.21 -4.00 10.30
N GLU A 125 -0.18 -4.20 9.50
CA GLU A 125 1.08 -4.83 9.93
C GLU A 125 2.26 -4.06 9.36
N ASP A 126 3.35 -4.02 10.12
CA ASP A 126 4.64 -3.56 9.64
C ASP A 126 5.49 -4.77 9.25
N TRP A 127 6.62 -4.53 8.59
CA TRP A 127 7.59 -5.57 8.32
C TRP A 127 8.79 -5.41 9.25
N PRO A 128 9.53 -6.52 9.52
CA PRO A 128 10.67 -6.46 10.42
C PRO A 128 11.71 -5.44 9.96
N ALA A 129 12.33 -4.78 10.93
CA ALA A 129 13.43 -3.87 10.63
C ALA A 129 14.58 -4.66 9.98
N THR A 130 15.31 -4.00 9.07
CA THR A 130 16.49 -4.59 8.47
C THR A 130 17.52 -4.83 9.58
N SER A 131 17.88 -6.11 9.79
CA SER A 131 18.97 -6.43 10.72
C SER A 131 20.29 -6.10 10.05
N THR A 132 21.10 -5.32 10.74
CA THR A 132 22.44 -4.99 10.31
C THR A 132 23.43 -5.99 10.86
#